data_cf21373c5d7b33c98b4e94767b169ea3
#
_entry.id   cf21373c5d7b33c98b4e94767b169ea3
#
_cell.length_a   1.000
_cell.length_b   1.000
_cell.length_c   1.000
_cell.angle_alpha   90.00
_cell.angle_beta   90.00
_cell.angle_gamma   90.00
#
_symmetry.space_group_name_H-M   'P 1'
#
loop_
_entity.id
_entity.type
_entity.pdbx_description
1 polymer ?
#
loop_
_entity_poly.entity_id
_entity_poly.type
_entity_poly.pdbx_seq_one_letter_code
_entity_poly.pdbx_strand_id
1 'polypeptide(L)'
;ILIPLIGSVWFVASGYSRDHEAPSMQHWISGGLKLGGLSVVVLVAASFVATIIALVAGWSRMAGIQELLGAASAADTSFIVGGQALFAPTVMAWAAAWWSGAGFLTATDSLHSPTVAGAGPIPPIPLLGAVPETAPGMWVILAPIALGIGLGVVAVRSFRREHLLHQTAQGVLASVITASATALWMWSATMSLGSVRLASMGPRVGWATLAIVLEVALPALIIALATHPTTRALLGEGAGRVRNEGEALRHRAAERASRVGATASTTDEAWAEASDPAETGDTEAGADEAGAEDLEAVVDTDEQAADEMPGETSETAAEDAA
;
A
#
# COMPACT_ATOMS: atom_id res chain seq x y z
N ILE A 1 -8.63 -27.72 4.66
CA ILE A 1 -8.88 -26.26 4.44
C ILE A 1 -10.36 -25.94 4.60
N LEU A 2 -11.31 -26.78 4.13
CA LEU A 2 -12.75 -26.56 4.30
C LEU A 2 -13.21 -26.58 5.77
N ILE A 3 -12.63 -27.45 6.60
CA ILE A 3 -13.03 -27.60 8.01
C ILE A 3 -12.77 -26.33 8.84
N PRO A 4 -11.57 -25.69 8.80
CA PRO A 4 -11.36 -24.44 9.52
C PRO A 4 -12.16 -23.27 8.92
N LEU A 5 -12.48 -23.28 7.60
CA LEU A 5 -13.34 -22.30 6.96
C LEU A 5 -14.79 -22.38 7.46
N ILE A 6 -15.34 -23.58 7.48
CA ILE A 6 -16.69 -23.83 8.02
C ILE A 6 -16.74 -23.49 9.51
N GLY A 7 -15.70 -23.87 10.26
CA GLY A 7 -15.56 -23.53 11.68
C GLY A 7 -15.51 -22.04 11.94
N SER A 8 -14.78 -21.27 11.13
CA SER A 8 -14.67 -19.81 11.29
C SER A 8 -15.98 -19.11 10.88
N VAL A 9 -16.66 -19.53 9.81
CA VAL A 9 -17.99 -19.00 9.43
C VAL A 9 -19.02 -19.31 10.50
N TRP A 10 -19.05 -20.54 11.03
CA TRP A 10 -19.96 -20.92 12.10
C TRP A 10 -19.67 -20.15 13.39
N PHE A 11 -18.40 -19.97 13.74
CA PHE A 11 -17.97 -19.21 14.92
C PHE A 11 -18.37 -17.71 14.79
N VAL A 12 -18.18 -17.10 13.61
CA VAL A 12 -18.62 -15.73 13.33
C VAL A 12 -20.15 -15.63 13.38
N ALA A 13 -20.87 -16.57 12.77
CA ALA A 13 -22.33 -16.56 12.72
C ALA A 13 -22.96 -16.83 14.09
N SER A 14 -22.41 -17.74 14.88
CA SER A 14 -22.94 -18.11 16.21
C SER A 14 -22.63 -17.08 17.30
N GLY A 15 -21.57 -16.27 17.10
CA GLY A 15 -21.14 -15.28 18.10
C GLY A 15 -21.79 -13.91 17.99
N TYR A 16 -22.71 -13.68 17.04
CA TYR A 16 -23.38 -12.38 16.88
C TYR A 16 -24.51 -12.12 17.89
N SER A 17 -24.88 -13.10 18.67
CA SER A 17 -25.95 -12.97 19.66
C SER A 17 -25.42 -13.09 21.07
N ARG A 18 -25.57 -11.99 21.81
CA ARG A 18 -25.51 -11.88 23.27
C ARG A 18 -24.10 -11.83 23.88
N ASP A 19 -23.72 -10.63 24.36
CA ASP A 19 -23.42 -10.46 25.78
C ASP A 19 -23.18 -8.97 26.10
N HIS A 20 -24.02 -8.42 26.96
CA HIS A 20 -23.95 -7.06 27.50
C HIS A 20 -23.32 -7.09 28.90
N GLU A 21 -22.30 -7.91 29.12
CA GLU A 21 -21.60 -7.98 30.39
C GLU A 21 -20.21 -7.35 30.33
N ALA A 22 -19.77 -6.85 31.51
CA ALA A 22 -18.53 -6.08 31.70
C ALA A 22 -17.31 -6.64 30.96
N PRO A 23 -16.36 -5.79 30.50
CA PRO A 23 -15.24 -6.18 29.65
C PRO A 23 -14.26 -7.11 30.40
N SER A 24 -14.57 -8.40 30.40
CA SER A 24 -13.63 -9.43 30.85
C SER A 24 -12.56 -9.64 29.79
N MET A 25 -11.37 -10.08 30.22
CA MET A 25 -10.27 -10.46 29.32
C MET A 25 -10.73 -11.43 28.20
N GLN A 26 -11.75 -12.22 28.47
CA GLN A 26 -12.37 -13.14 27.52
C GLN A 26 -13.11 -12.42 26.36
N HIS A 27 -13.62 -11.22 26.60
CA HIS A 27 -14.40 -10.46 25.63
C HIS A 27 -13.53 -9.91 24.50
N TRP A 28 -12.38 -9.30 24.79
CA TRP A 28 -11.50 -8.76 23.74
C TRP A 28 -10.84 -9.86 22.92
N ILE A 29 -10.51 -11.01 23.53
CA ILE A 29 -9.98 -12.18 22.80
C ILE A 29 -11.03 -12.70 21.81
N SER A 30 -12.28 -12.87 22.26
CA SER A 30 -13.37 -13.33 21.39
C SER A 30 -13.63 -12.36 20.23
N GLY A 31 -13.55 -11.05 20.48
CA GLY A 31 -13.65 -10.01 19.45
C GLY A 31 -12.55 -10.11 18.40
N GLY A 32 -11.30 -10.22 18.83
CA GLY A 32 -10.14 -10.39 17.96
C GLY A 32 -10.20 -11.68 17.12
N LEU A 33 -10.64 -12.79 17.72
CA LEU A 33 -10.86 -14.05 17.01
C LEU A 33 -11.94 -13.95 15.93
N LYS A 34 -13.06 -13.29 16.23
CA LYS A 34 -14.15 -13.06 15.28
C LYS A 34 -13.70 -12.20 14.11
N LEU A 35 -13.01 -11.10 14.38
CA LEU A 35 -12.48 -10.20 13.33
C LEU A 35 -11.42 -10.90 12.48
N GLY A 36 -10.46 -11.59 13.10
CA GLY A 36 -9.43 -12.33 12.38
C GLY A 36 -10.02 -13.46 11.54
N GLY A 37 -10.96 -14.23 12.10
CA GLY A 37 -11.69 -15.26 11.37
C GLY A 37 -12.49 -14.69 10.18
N LEU A 38 -13.18 -13.57 10.38
CA LEU A 38 -13.88 -12.86 9.31
C LEU A 38 -12.91 -12.41 8.20
N SER A 39 -11.76 -11.84 8.57
CA SER A 39 -10.75 -11.40 7.63
C SER A 39 -10.23 -12.56 6.76
N VAL A 40 -9.99 -13.73 7.38
CA VAL A 40 -9.58 -14.93 6.66
C VAL A 40 -10.67 -15.42 5.70
N VAL A 41 -11.94 -15.45 6.13
CA VAL A 41 -13.06 -15.85 5.29
C VAL A 41 -13.21 -14.92 4.09
N VAL A 42 -13.15 -13.62 4.31
CA VAL A 42 -13.27 -12.60 3.25
C VAL A 42 -12.09 -12.69 2.28
N LEU A 43 -10.86 -12.90 2.78
CA LEU A 43 -9.67 -13.10 1.96
C LEU A 43 -9.81 -14.34 1.05
N VAL A 44 -10.25 -15.46 1.61
CA VAL A 44 -10.47 -16.70 0.85
C VAL A 44 -11.59 -16.54 -0.18
N ALA A 45 -12.69 -15.88 0.19
CA ALA A 45 -13.78 -15.59 -0.73
C ALA A 45 -13.34 -14.68 -1.90
N ALA A 46 -12.58 -13.62 -1.62
CA ALA A 46 -12.02 -12.75 -2.64
C ALA A 46 -11.05 -13.51 -3.56
N SER A 47 -10.21 -14.38 -3.00
CA SER A 47 -9.29 -15.22 -3.77
C SER A 47 -10.02 -16.25 -4.63
N PHE A 48 -11.15 -16.76 -4.14
CA PHE A 48 -12.02 -17.62 -4.94
C PHE A 48 -12.59 -16.86 -6.16
N VAL A 49 -13.10 -15.65 -5.94
CA VAL A 49 -13.59 -14.80 -7.04
C VAL A 49 -12.48 -14.50 -8.04
N ALA A 50 -11.29 -14.11 -7.57
CA ALA A 50 -10.13 -13.87 -8.42
C ALA A 50 -9.75 -15.12 -9.23
N THR A 51 -9.81 -16.30 -8.61
CA THR A 51 -9.57 -17.58 -9.30
C THR A 51 -10.60 -17.83 -10.40
N ILE A 52 -11.89 -17.61 -10.14
CA ILE A 52 -12.92 -17.76 -11.16
C ILE A 52 -12.71 -16.80 -12.34
N ILE A 53 -12.35 -15.54 -12.06
CA ILE A 53 -12.02 -14.56 -13.10
C ILE A 53 -10.84 -15.07 -13.94
N ALA A 54 -9.78 -15.57 -13.32
CA ALA A 54 -8.61 -16.11 -14.01
C ALA A 54 -8.94 -17.34 -14.88
N LEU A 55 -9.77 -18.26 -14.37
CA LEU A 55 -10.22 -19.44 -15.09
C LEU A 55 -11.06 -19.05 -16.32
N VAL A 56 -11.96 -18.09 -16.19
CA VAL A 56 -12.78 -17.59 -17.31
C VAL A 56 -11.91 -16.89 -18.33
N ALA A 57 -10.97 -16.03 -17.91
CA ALA A 57 -10.05 -15.33 -18.79
C ALA A 57 -9.06 -16.27 -19.52
N GLY A 58 -8.66 -17.37 -18.87
CA GLY A 58 -7.73 -18.37 -19.42
C GLY A 58 -8.39 -19.54 -20.13
N TRP A 59 -9.73 -19.54 -20.28
CA TRP A 59 -10.48 -20.71 -20.75
C TRP A 59 -10.00 -21.28 -22.06
N SER A 60 -9.75 -20.45 -23.07
CA SER A 60 -9.27 -20.88 -24.39
C SER A 60 -7.89 -21.55 -24.34
N ARG A 61 -7.00 -21.04 -23.51
CA ARG A 61 -5.66 -21.61 -23.31
C ARG A 61 -5.74 -22.96 -22.58
N MET A 62 -6.58 -23.03 -21.57
CA MET A 62 -6.83 -24.29 -20.84
C MET A 62 -7.39 -25.37 -21.76
N ALA A 63 -8.35 -25.01 -22.63
CA ALA A 63 -8.92 -25.94 -23.63
C ALA A 63 -7.86 -26.41 -24.63
N GLY A 64 -7.01 -25.51 -25.14
CA GLY A 64 -5.92 -25.88 -26.04
C GLY A 64 -4.89 -26.82 -25.41
N ILE A 65 -4.51 -26.61 -24.12
CA ILE A 65 -3.62 -27.53 -23.40
C ILE A 65 -4.30 -28.89 -23.21
N GLN A 66 -5.61 -28.92 -22.98
CA GLN A 66 -6.38 -30.14 -22.78
C GLN A 66 -6.45 -30.97 -24.08
N GLU A 67 -6.60 -30.31 -25.23
CA GLU A 67 -6.52 -30.97 -26.55
C GLU A 67 -5.13 -31.59 -26.79
N LEU A 68 -4.06 -30.89 -26.42
CA LEU A 68 -2.68 -31.41 -26.53
C LEU A 68 -2.44 -32.65 -25.66
N LEU A 69 -3.17 -32.80 -24.54
CA LEU A 69 -3.11 -33.98 -23.68
C LEU A 69 -3.89 -35.19 -24.25
N GLY A 70 -4.54 -35.04 -25.41
CA GLY A 70 -5.25 -36.11 -26.09
C GLY A 70 -6.53 -36.54 -25.37
N ALA A 71 -7.17 -35.65 -24.64
CA ALA A 71 -8.47 -35.91 -24.03
C ALA A 71 -9.54 -36.07 -25.12
N ALA A 72 -9.68 -37.29 -25.63
CA ALA A 72 -10.54 -37.61 -26.76
C ALA A 72 -12.00 -37.91 -26.36
N SER A 73 -12.26 -38.16 -25.08
CA SER A 73 -13.59 -38.49 -24.60
C SER A 73 -14.04 -37.55 -23.48
N ALA A 74 -15.36 -37.45 -23.28
CA ALA A 74 -15.93 -36.72 -22.16
C ALA A 74 -15.50 -37.30 -20.80
N ALA A 75 -15.22 -38.60 -20.75
CA ALA A 75 -14.72 -39.26 -19.53
C ALA A 75 -13.31 -38.82 -19.21
N ASP A 76 -12.39 -38.75 -20.20
CA ASP A 76 -11.02 -38.27 -20.03
C ASP A 76 -11.00 -36.82 -19.56
N THR A 77 -11.81 -35.98 -20.20
CA THR A 77 -11.99 -34.59 -19.80
C THR A 77 -12.46 -34.46 -18.36
N SER A 78 -13.47 -35.23 -17.97
CA SER A 78 -14.04 -35.20 -16.62
C SER A 78 -13.03 -35.66 -15.57
N PHE A 79 -12.20 -36.66 -15.88
CA PHE A 79 -11.14 -37.15 -15.01
C PHE A 79 -10.05 -36.08 -14.80
N ILE A 80 -9.61 -35.44 -15.88
CA ILE A 80 -8.60 -34.35 -15.82
C ILE A 80 -9.15 -33.18 -15.02
N VAL A 81 -10.37 -32.70 -15.31
CA VAL A 81 -11.00 -31.57 -14.60
C VAL A 81 -11.24 -31.91 -13.12
N GLY A 82 -11.71 -33.13 -12.81
CA GLY A 82 -11.92 -33.57 -11.44
C GLY A 82 -10.61 -33.64 -10.65
N GLY A 83 -9.53 -34.15 -11.26
CA GLY A 83 -8.19 -34.15 -10.68
C GLY A 83 -7.70 -32.72 -10.38
N GLN A 84 -7.91 -31.78 -11.32
CA GLN A 84 -7.52 -30.39 -11.14
C GLN A 84 -8.34 -29.66 -10.07
N ALA A 85 -9.61 -30.02 -9.88
CA ALA A 85 -10.45 -29.45 -8.84
C ALA A 85 -9.91 -29.66 -7.42
N LEU A 86 -9.13 -30.73 -7.20
CA LEU A 86 -8.46 -30.97 -5.93
C LEU A 86 -7.38 -29.92 -5.61
N PHE A 87 -6.83 -29.26 -6.65
CA PHE A 87 -5.86 -28.18 -6.49
C PHE A 87 -6.51 -26.80 -6.30
N ALA A 88 -7.84 -26.71 -6.30
CA ALA A 88 -8.55 -25.42 -6.15
C ALA A 88 -8.05 -24.59 -4.95
N PRO A 89 -7.86 -25.14 -3.73
CA PRO A 89 -7.34 -24.35 -2.60
C PRO A 89 -5.93 -23.82 -2.82
N THR A 90 -5.10 -24.55 -3.56
CA THR A 90 -3.73 -24.14 -3.93
C THR A 90 -3.77 -22.99 -4.93
N VAL A 91 -4.61 -23.10 -5.96
CA VAL A 91 -4.77 -22.04 -6.98
C VAL A 91 -5.36 -20.77 -6.38
N MET A 92 -6.29 -20.89 -5.43
CA MET A 92 -6.81 -19.75 -4.68
C MET A 92 -5.70 -19.04 -3.87
N ALA A 93 -4.77 -19.78 -3.28
CA ALA A 93 -3.62 -19.19 -2.60
C ALA A 93 -2.67 -18.48 -3.58
N TRP A 94 -2.47 -19.05 -4.78
CA TRP A 94 -1.69 -18.42 -5.85
C TRP A 94 -2.36 -17.14 -6.35
N ALA A 95 -3.67 -17.16 -6.54
CA ALA A 95 -4.46 -15.99 -6.87
C ALA A 95 -4.34 -14.91 -5.79
N ALA A 96 -4.41 -15.30 -4.50
CA ALA A 96 -4.20 -14.37 -3.38
C ALA A 96 -2.82 -13.73 -3.41
N ALA A 97 -1.77 -14.50 -3.63
CA ALA A 97 -0.42 -13.99 -3.76
C ALA A 97 -0.24 -13.09 -4.99
N TRP A 98 -0.96 -13.39 -6.09
CA TRP A 98 -0.89 -12.58 -7.31
C TRP A 98 -1.55 -11.21 -7.13
N TRP A 99 -2.78 -11.17 -6.69
CA TRP A 99 -3.51 -9.90 -6.58
C TRP A 99 -3.02 -9.01 -5.44
N SER A 100 -2.31 -9.57 -4.44
CA SER A 100 -1.57 -8.81 -3.43
C SER A 100 -0.23 -8.25 -3.94
N GLY A 101 0.12 -8.43 -5.21
CA GLY A 101 1.38 -7.94 -5.78
C GLY A 101 2.62 -8.77 -5.44
N ALA A 102 2.57 -9.65 -4.45
CA ALA A 102 3.70 -10.50 -4.07
C ALA A 102 4.06 -11.52 -5.14
N GLY A 103 3.04 -12.01 -5.88
CA GLY A 103 3.21 -12.99 -6.93
C GLY A 103 3.48 -14.40 -6.48
N PHE A 104 3.51 -15.30 -7.43
CA PHE A 104 3.83 -16.72 -7.25
C PHE A 104 4.79 -17.21 -8.34
N LEU A 105 5.47 -18.30 -8.07
CA LEU A 105 6.42 -18.94 -8.97
C LEU A 105 5.76 -20.12 -9.67
N THR A 106 5.88 -20.22 -10.98
CA THR A 106 5.55 -21.43 -11.76
C THR A 106 6.77 -22.28 -12.05
N ALA A 107 7.95 -21.69 -11.92
CA ALA A 107 9.27 -22.32 -11.94
C ALA A 107 10.21 -21.46 -11.12
N THR A 108 11.40 -21.96 -10.80
CA THR A 108 12.39 -21.28 -9.95
C THR A 108 12.66 -19.84 -10.41
N ASP A 109 12.69 -19.61 -11.73
CA ASP A 109 13.01 -18.31 -12.33
C ASP A 109 11.78 -17.61 -12.97
N SER A 110 10.57 -18.13 -12.79
CA SER A 110 9.36 -17.63 -13.43
C SER A 110 8.38 -17.08 -12.42
N LEU A 111 8.51 -15.78 -12.10
CA LEU A 111 7.61 -15.04 -11.21
C LEU A 111 6.43 -14.45 -11.98
N HIS A 112 5.23 -14.73 -11.54
CA HIS A 112 3.99 -14.12 -12.01
C HIS A 112 3.41 -13.20 -10.94
N SER A 113 3.30 -11.91 -11.26
CA SER A 113 2.68 -10.88 -10.41
C SER A 113 1.93 -9.87 -11.29
N PRO A 114 1.14 -8.96 -10.73
CA PRO A 114 0.50 -7.90 -11.52
C PRO A 114 1.48 -7.00 -12.29
N THR A 115 2.74 -6.93 -11.88
CA THR A 115 3.77 -6.10 -12.49
C THR A 115 4.77 -6.87 -13.34
N VAL A 116 4.81 -8.20 -13.18
CA VAL A 116 5.76 -9.07 -13.88
C VAL A 116 5.02 -10.25 -14.46
N ALA A 117 5.04 -10.37 -15.79
CA ALA A 117 4.65 -11.58 -16.48
C ALA A 117 5.85 -12.56 -16.49
N GLY A 118 5.68 -13.73 -15.89
CA GLY A 118 6.74 -14.73 -15.79
C GLY A 118 7.26 -15.15 -17.17
N ALA A 119 8.56 -15.29 -17.27
CA ALA A 119 9.21 -15.74 -18.49
C ALA A 119 9.43 -17.27 -18.48
N GLY A 120 9.34 -17.88 -19.64
CA GLY A 120 9.68 -19.29 -19.86
C GLY A 120 8.48 -20.23 -20.01
N PRO A 121 8.74 -21.47 -20.41
CA PRO A 121 7.68 -22.43 -20.67
C PRO A 121 6.99 -22.85 -19.37
N ILE A 122 5.67 -22.72 -19.36
CA ILE A 122 4.81 -23.19 -18.28
C ILE A 122 4.56 -24.70 -18.50
N PRO A 123 4.58 -25.53 -17.45
CA PRO A 123 4.19 -26.94 -17.57
C PRO A 123 2.82 -27.10 -18.26
N PRO A 124 2.64 -28.09 -19.13
CA PRO A 124 1.38 -28.28 -19.86
C PRO A 124 0.28 -28.87 -18.95
N ILE A 125 -0.04 -28.16 -17.89
CA ILE A 125 -1.13 -28.46 -16.97
C ILE A 125 -2.27 -27.52 -17.35
N PRO A 126 -3.47 -28.02 -17.74
CA PRO A 126 -4.56 -27.15 -18.20
C PRO A 126 -4.89 -26.01 -17.25
N LEU A 127 -4.87 -26.25 -15.96
CA LEU A 127 -5.12 -25.26 -14.92
C LEU A 127 -4.14 -24.07 -14.97
N LEU A 128 -2.88 -24.31 -15.38
CA LEU A 128 -1.89 -23.25 -15.53
C LEU A 128 -2.15 -22.36 -16.77
N GLY A 129 -3.02 -22.77 -17.68
CA GLY A 129 -3.54 -21.90 -18.74
C GLY A 129 -4.34 -20.71 -18.23
N ALA A 130 -4.80 -20.75 -16.97
CA ALA A 130 -5.45 -19.60 -16.30
C ALA A 130 -4.43 -18.53 -15.83
N VAL A 131 -3.13 -18.81 -15.80
CA VAL A 131 -2.10 -17.84 -15.41
C VAL A 131 -2.12 -16.64 -16.39
N PRO A 132 -2.20 -15.40 -15.90
CA PRO A 132 -2.16 -14.23 -16.77
C PRO A 132 -0.84 -14.12 -17.55
N GLU A 133 -0.92 -13.94 -18.85
CA GLU A 133 0.24 -13.72 -19.73
C GLU A 133 0.71 -12.27 -19.72
N THR A 134 -0.16 -11.36 -19.32
CA THR A 134 0.12 -9.93 -19.26
C THR A 134 0.17 -9.46 -17.84
N ALA A 135 1.02 -8.47 -17.57
CA ALA A 135 1.09 -7.78 -16.29
C ALA A 135 0.18 -6.52 -16.33
N PRO A 136 -1.01 -6.55 -15.72
CA PRO A 136 -1.96 -5.43 -15.80
C PRO A 136 -1.48 -4.18 -15.06
N GLY A 137 -0.52 -4.30 -14.15
CA GLY A 137 0.05 -3.19 -13.40
C GLY A 137 -0.34 -3.15 -11.92
N MET A 138 0.23 -2.20 -11.20
CA MET A 138 0.08 -2.06 -9.74
C MET A 138 -1.35 -1.72 -9.27
N TRP A 139 -2.23 -1.25 -10.14
CA TRP A 139 -3.61 -0.89 -9.77
C TRP A 139 -4.41 -2.06 -9.17
N VAL A 140 -4.03 -3.30 -9.48
CA VAL A 140 -4.64 -4.51 -8.93
C VAL A 140 -4.57 -4.55 -7.39
N ILE A 141 -3.52 -3.98 -6.80
CA ILE A 141 -3.31 -3.91 -5.35
C ILE A 141 -4.39 -3.07 -4.64
N LEU A 142 -5.10 -2.20 -5.38
CA LEU A 142 -6.22 -1.45 -4.82
C LEU A 142 -7.36 -2.36 -4.33
N ALA A 143 -7.50 -3.56 -4.89
CA ALA A 143 -8.54 -4.50 -4.49
C ALA A 143 -8.33 -5.02 -3.04
N PRO A 144 -7.17 -5.55 -2.64
CA PRO A 144 -6.94 -5.95 -1.25
C PRO A 144 -6.99 -4.76 -0.27
N ILE A 145 -6.52 -3.57 -0.67
CA ILE A 145 -6.62 -2.37 0.16
C ILE A 145 -8.10 -2.00 0.40
N ALA A 146 -8.92 -2.00 -0.65
CA ALA A 146 -10.37 -1.75 -0.52
C ALA A 146 -11.05 -2.78 0.38
N LEU A 147 -10.62 -4.04 0.31
CA LEU A 147 -11.07 -5.12 1.19
C LEU A 147 -10.71 -4.84 2.65
N GLY A 148 -9.48 -4.41 2.92
CA GLY A 148 -9.02 -4.01 4.24
C GLY A 148 -9.83 -2.84 4.81
N ILE A 149 -10.08 -1.81 4.00
CA ILE A 149 -10.95 -0.68 4.37
C ILE A 149 -12.36 -1.17 4.72
N GLY A 150 -12.94 -2.05 3.91
CA GLY A 150 -14.25 -2.64 4.16
C GLY A 150 -14.30 -3.40 5.50
N LEU A 151 -13.30 -4.22 5.79
CA LEU A 151 -13.17 -4.93 7.05
C LEU A 151 -13.04 -3.96 8.24
N GLY A 152 -12.27 -2.88 8.09
CA GLY A 152 -12.16 -1.83 9.09
C GLY A 152 -13.50 -1.17 9.40
N VAL A 153 -14.31 -0.87 8.37
CA VAL A 153 -15.67 -0.32 8.54
C VAL A 153 -16.59 -1.31 9.27
N VAL A 154 -16.49 -2.60 8.95
CA VAL A 154 -17.25 -3.65 9.67
C VAL A 154 -16.81 -3.72 11.13
N ALA A 155 -15.50 -3.69 11.40
CA ALA A 155 -14.95 -3.69 12.77
C ALA A 155 -15.50 -2.52 13.58
N VAL A 156 -15.49 -1.31 13.03
CA VAL A 156 -16.03 -0.10 13.67
C VAL A 156 -17.51 -0.23 14.02
N ARG A 157 -18.30 -0.77 13.08
CA ARG A 157 -19.73 -0.94 13.31
C ARG A 157 -20.05 -1.98 14.38
N SER A 158 -19.22 -3.02 14.49
CA SER A 158 -19.39 -4.11 15.45
C SER A 158 -18.95 -3.76 16.87
N PHE A 159 -17.91 -2.91 17.00
CA PHE A 159 -17.24 -2.64 18.29
C PHE A 159 -17.27 -1.17 18.75
N ARG A 160 -18.25 -0.40 18.32
CA ARG A 160 -18.38 1.05 18.54
C ARG A 160 -18.31 1.54 19.99
N ARG A 161 -18.52 0.66 20.98
CA ARG A 161 -18.67 1.03 22.39
C ARG A 161 -17.50 0.60 23.27
N GLU A 162 -16.43 0.07 22.71
CA GLU A 162 -15.31 -0.42 23.49
C GLU A 162 -14.26 0.67 23.76
N HIS A 163 -13.48 0.49 24.83
CA HIS A 163 -12.33 1.35 25.11
C HIS A 163 -11.28 1.21 24.01
N LEU A 164 -10.61 2.33 23.65
CA LEU A 164 -9.60 2.38 22.60
C LEU A 164 -8.54 1.27 22.71
N LEU A 165 -8.06 1.01 23.95
CA LEU A 165 -7.07 -0.05 24.21
C LEU A 165 -7.60 -1.45 23.87
N HIS A 166 -8.84 -1.76 24.19
CA HIS A 166 -9.46 -3.05 23.87
C HIS A 166 -9.66 -3.20 22.37
N GLN A 167 -10.14 -2.16 21.71
CA GLN A 167 -10.29 -2.16 20.25
C GLN A 167 -8.95 -2.33 19.52
N THR A 168 -7.89 -1.67 20.01
CA THR A 168 -6.54 -1.83 19.47
C THR A 168 -6.04 -3.27 19.66
N ALA A 169 -6.19 -3.82 20.87
CA ALA A 169 -5.79 -5.20 21.17
C ALA A 169 -6.54 -6.22 20.31
N GLN A 170 -7.84 -6.04 20.09
CA GLN A 170 -8.64 -6.87 19.18
C GLN A 170 -8.15 -6.77 17.73
N GLY A 171 -7.86 -5.55 17.26
CA GLY A 171 -7.34 -5.31 15.90
C GLY A 171 -5.96 -5.96 15.68
N VAL A 172 -5.06 -5.82 16.67
CA VAL A 172 -3.75 -6.48 16.64
C VAL A 172 -3.89 -8.01 16.64
N LEU A 173 -4.73 -8.56 17.52
CA LEU A 173 -4.98 -9.99 17.56
C LEU A 173 -5.58 -10.50 16.24
N ALA A 174 -6.54 -9.78 15.66
CA ALA A 174 -7.12 -10.09 14.37
C ALA A 174 -6.06 -10.07 13.25
N SER A 175 -5.13 -9.09 13.27
CA SER A 175 -4.02 -9.00 12.32
C SER A 175 -3.07 -10.19 12.46
N VAL A 176 -2.73 -10.60 13.67
CA VAL A 176 -1.88 -11.77 13.94
C VAL A 176 -2.55 -13.05 13.43
N ILE A 177 -3.85 -13.22 13.68
CA ILE A 177 -4.62 -14.38 13.19
C ILE A 177 -4.63 -14.40 11.66
N THR A 178 -4.92 -13.26 11.03
CA THR A 178 -4.93 -13.14 9.57
C THR A 178 -3.55 -13.46 8.99
N ALA A 179 -2.48 -12.91 9.57
CA ALA A 179 -1.11 -13.18 9.15
C ALA A 179 -0.74 -14.66 9.27
N SER A 180 -1.03 -15.26 10.43
CA SER A 180 -0.71 -16.68 10.70
C SER A 180 -1.49 -17.61 9.79
N ALA A 181 -2.79 -17.36 9.62
CA ALA A 181 -3.64 -18.15 8.73
C ALA A 181 -3.21 -18.02 7.27
N THR A 182 -2.86 -16.80 6.83
CA THR A 182 -2.35 -16.55 5.48
C THR A 182 -1.01 -17.24 5.26
N ALA A 183 -0.07 -17.10 6.20
CA ALA A 183 1.24 -17.76 6.11
C ALA A 183 1.11 -19.28 6.00
N LEU A 184 0.26 -19.88 6.84
CA LEU A 184 0.01 -21.31 6.81
C LEU A 184 -0.65 -21.76 5.49
N TRP A 185 -1.62 -20.99 5.00
CA TRP A 185 -2.28 -21.25 3.74
C TRP A 185 -1.31 -21.14 2.55
N MET A 186 -0.52 -20.07 2.48
CA MET A 186 0.50 -19.88 1.44
C MET A 186 1.56 -20.98 1.49
N TRP A 187 2.03 -21.34 2.69
CA TRP A 187 2.98 -22.43 2.87
C TRP A 187 2.43 -23.77 2.38
N SER A 188 1.18 -24.09 2.70
CA SER A 188 0.51 -25.31 2.23
C SER A 188 0.32 -25.38 0.70
N ALA A 189 0.37 -24.24 0.03
CA ALA A 189 0.23 -24.10 -1.42
C ALA A 189 1.59 -24.07 -2.16
N THR A 190 2.71 -24.19 -1.46
CA THR A 190 4.03 -24.36 -2.07
C THR A 190 4.25 -25.82 -2.43
N MET A 191 4.89 -26.04 -3.56
CA MET A 191 5.22 -27.40 -4.03
C MET A 191 6.59 -27.41 -4.70
N SER A 192 7.15 -28.63 -4.83
CA SER A 192 8.39 -28.88 -5.56
C SER A 192 8.19 -30.11 -6.44
N LEU A 193 8.46 -29.99 -7.71
CA LEU A 193 8.35 -31.05 -8.72
C LEU A 193 9.72 -31.27 -9.38
N GLY A 194 10.70 -31.76 -8.59
CA GLY A 194 12.05 -32.02 -9.08
C GLY A 194 13.12 -31.11 -8.51
N SER A 195 14.35 -31.25 -9.01
CA SER A 195 15.54 -30.66 -8.40
C SER A 195 16.11 -29.44 -9.14
N VAL A 196 15.61 -29.08 -10.33
CA VAL A 196 16.19 -28.01 -11.12
C VAL A 196 15.19 -26.87 -11.32
N ARG A 197 14.45 -26.85 -12.43
CA ARG A 197 13.53 -25.73 -12.74
C ARG A 197 12.26 -25.71 -11.91
N LEU A 198 11.75 -26.88 -11.55
CA LEU A 198 10.51 -27.01 -10.78
C LEU A 198 10.78 -27.25 -9.28
N ALA A 199 11.97 -26.90 -8.81
CA ALA A 199 12.36 -27.06 -7.42
C ALA A 199 11.55 -26.13 -6.49
N SER A 200 11.05 -25.02 -6.99
CA SER A 200 10.24 -24.06 -6.23
C SER A 200 9.06 -23.57 -7.06
N MET A 201 7.85 -23.97 -6.66
CA MET A 201 6.59 -23.52 -7.25
C MET A 201 5.64 -23.06 -6.14
N GLY A 202 4.90 -22.01 -6.39
CA GLY A 202 3.89 -21.49 -5.47
C GLY A 202 4.13 -20.08 -4.98
N PRO A 203 3.34 -19.64 -3.99
CA PRO A 203 3.46 -18.30 -3.42
C PRO A 203 4.80 -18.07 -2.75
N ARG A 204 5.31 -16.86 -2.82
CA ARG A 204 6.44 -16.40 -2.01
C ARG A 204 5.93 -16.12 -0.59
N VAL A 205 5.90 -17.15 0.27
CA VAL A 205 5.17 -17.15 1.55
C VAL A 205 5.38 -15.88 2.37
N GLY A 206 6.64 -15.50 2.62
CA GLY A 206 6.96 -14.31 3.43
C GLY A 206 6.46 -13.02 2.79
N TRP A 207 6.71 -12.82 1.48
CA TRP A 207 6.27 -11.63 0.76
C TRP A 207 4.76 -11.57 0.60
N ALA A 208 4.10 -12.69 0.30
CA ALA A 208 2.65 -12.74 0.16
C ALA A 208 1.93 -12.48 1.49
N THR A 209 2.44 -13.04 2.60
CA THR A 209 1.91 -12.76 3.94
C THR A 209 2.09 -11.30 4.32
N LEU A 210 3.30 -10.74 4.10
CA LEU A 210 3.58 -9.34 4.39
C LEU A 210 2.69 -8.39 3.57
N ALA A 211 2.55 -8.64 2.27
CA ALA A 211 1.69 -7.86 1.40
C ALA A 211 0.24 -7.85 1.89
N ILE A 212 -0.33 -9.03 2.18
CA ILE A 212 -1.71 -9.15 2.68
C ILE A 212 -1.88 -8.45 4.04
N VAL A 213 -0.90 -8.52 4.94
CA VAL A 213 -0.95 -7.77 6.21
C VAL A 213 -0.96 -6.27 5.96
N LEU A 214 -0.10 -5.77 5.08
CA LEU A 214 -0.02 -4.34 4.76
C LEU A 214 -1.24 -3.83 3.99
N GLU A 215 -1.85 -4.65 3.15
CA GLU A 215 -2.94 -4.25 2.26
C GLU A 215 -4.33 -4.52 2.86
N VAL A 216 -4.46 -5.49 3.74
CA VAL A 216 -5.75 -5.86 4.34
C VAL A 216 -5.78 -5.55 5.83
N ALA A 217 -4.84 -6.07 6.62
CA ALA A 217 -4.90 -5.93 8.07
C ALA A 217 -4.57 -4.50 8.52
N LEU A 218 -3.57 -3.87 7.93
CA LEU A 218 -3.16 -2.51 8.29
C LEU A 218 -4.23 -1.45 7.96
N PRO A 219 -4.81 -1.38 6.75
CA PRO A 219 -5.91 -0.46 6.47
C PRO A 219 -7.14 -0.71 7.35
N ALA A 220 -7.47 -1.97 7.63
CA ALA A 220 -8.55 -2.31 8.55
C ALA A 220 -8.30 -1.74 9.95
N LEU A 221 -7.10 -1.90 10.49
CA LEU A 221 -6.70 -1.36 11.77
C LEU A 221 -6.71 0.17 11.78
N ILE A 222 -6.16 0.81 10.74
CA ILE A 222 -6.15 2.27 10.61
C ILE A 222 -7.57 2.84 10.62
N ILE A 223 -8.49 2.27 9.82
CA ILE A 223 -9.88 2.71 9.79
C ILE A 223 -10.56 2.52 11.13
N ALA A 224 -10.34 1.37 11.79
CA ALA A 224 -10.89 1.10 13.11
C ALA A 224 -10.43 2.14 14.15
N LEU A 225 -9.14 2.47 14.18
CA LEU A 225 -8.57 3.44 15.11
C LEU A 225 -8.95 4.90 14.77
N ALA A 226 -8.88 5.29 13.50
CA ALA A 226 -9.18 6.67 13.07
C ALA A 226 -10.64 7.06 13.27
N THR A 227 -11.55 6.10 13.24
CA THR A 227 -12.98 6.33 13.43
C THR A 227 -13.42 6.23 14.89
N HIS A 228 -12.54 5.84 15.81
CA HIS A 228 -12.86 5.75 17.24
C HIS A 228 -13.18 7.15 17.82
N PRO A 229 -14.22 7.29 18.69
CA PRO A 229 -14.60 8.58 19.24
C PRO A 229 -13.47 9.31 19.97
N THR A 230 -12.67 8.60 20.76
CA THR A 230 -11.51 9.17 21.48
C THR A 230 -10.46 9.70 20.52
N THR A 231 -10.14 8.96 19.45
CA THR A 231 -9.17 9.39 18.44
C THR A 231 -9.66 10.63 17.71
N ARG A 232 -10.95 10.67 17.35
CA ARG A 232 -11.56 11.87 16.73
C ARG A 232 -11.56 13.08 17.65
N ALA A 233 -11.79 12.90 18.95
CA ALA A 233 -11.70 13.99 19.93
C ALA A 233 -10.27 14.54 20.02
N LEU A 234 -9.26 13.67 20.12
CA LEU A 234 -7.84 14.05 20.15
C LEU A 234 -7.39 14.76 18.88
N LEU A 235 -7.82 14.27 17.71
CA LEU A 235 -7.53 14.91 16.42
C LEU A 235 -8.24 16.26 16.29
N GLY A 236 -9.48 16.39 16.78
CA GLY A 236 -10.23 17.63 16.81
C GLY A 236 -9.57 18.69 17.69
N GLU A 237 -9.12 18.31 18.88
CA GLU A 237 -8.36 19.21 19.76
C GLU A 237 -7.02 19.63 19.16
N GLY A 238 -6.29 18.69 18.53
CA GLY A 238 -5.05 18.99 17.82
C GLY A 238 -5.26 19.95 16.66
N ALA A 239 -6.26 19.72 15.83
CA ALA A 239 -6.62 20.62 14.74
C ALA A 239 -7.06 22.01 15.24
N GLY A 240 -7.79 22.07 16.35
CA GLY A 240 -8.16 23.33 17.01
C GLY A 240 -6.94 24.13 17.48
N ARG A 241 -5.94 23.47 18.08
CA ARG A 241 -4.69 24.14 18.50
C ARG A 241 -3.91 24.71 17.31
N VAL A 242 -3.71 23.91 16.27
CA VAL A 242 -3.01 24.35 15.05
C VAL A 242 -3.72 25.54 14.39
N ARG A 243 -5.05 25.51 14.35
CA ARG A 243 -5.86 26.62 13.82
C ARG A 243 -5.71 27.88 14.67
N ASN A 244 -5.80 27.77 15.98
CA ASN A 244 -5.67 28.90 16.90
C ASN A 244 -4.26 29.50 16.86
N GLU A 245 -3.21 28.67 16.76
CA GLU A 245 -1.83 29.14 16.57
C GLU A 245 -1.66 29.85 15.22
N GLY A 246 -2.25 29.30 14.15
CA GLY A 246 -2.25 29.92 12.83
C GLY A 246 -2.98 31.29 12.83
N GLU A 247 -4.10 31.42 13.53
CA GLU A 247 -4.82 32.68 13.70
C GLU A 247 -4.01 33.69 14.54
N ALA A 248 -3.37 33.22 15.63
CA ALA A 248 -2.51 34.07 16.44
C ALA A 248 -1.27 34.57 15.67
N LEU A 249 -0.69 33.75 14.81
CA LEU A 249 0.43 34.16 13.94
C LEU A 249 -0.04 35.20 12.90
N ARG A 250 -1.22 35.02 12.32
CA ARG A 250 -1.80 36.01 11.38
C ARG A 250 -2.09 37.34 12.06
N HIS A 251 -2.64 37.32 13.28
CA HIS A 251 -2.84 38.55 14.07
C HIS A 251 -1.52 39.27 14.36
N ARG A 252 -0.49 38.56 14.80
CA ARG A 252 0.82 39.16 15.04
C ARG A 252 1.46 39.69 13.77
N ALA A 253 1.26 39.04 12.62
CA ALA A 253 1.75 39.54 11.33
C ALA A 253 1.00 40.80 10.92
N ALA A 254 -0.32 40.86 11.10
CA ALA A 254 -1.13 42.05 10.80
C ALA A 254 -0.76 43.22 11.71
N GLU A 255 -0.54 43.00 13.02
CA GLU A 255 -0.06 44.03 13.95
C GLU A 255 1.32 44.59 13.58
N ARG A 256 2.25 43.70 13.12
CA ARG A 256 3.56 44.15 12.64
C ARG A 256 3.42 44.98 11.36
N ALA A 257 2.58 44.57 10.42
CA ALA A 257 2.35 45.32 9.19
C ALA A 257 1.72 46.69 9.45
N SER A 258 0.77 46.80 10.40
CA SER A 258 0.16 48.08 10.79
C SER A 258 1.18 49.01 11.47
N ARG A 259 2.09 48.45 12.31
CA ARG A 259 3.16 49.29 12.93
C ARG A 259 4.15 49.81 11.91
N VAL A 260 4.53 48.99 10.93
CA VAL A 260 5.42 49.41 9.84
C VAL A 260 4.74 50.47 8.97
N GLY A 261 3.46 50.31 8.67
CA GLY A 261 2.69 51.32 7.96
C GLY A 261 2.56 52.66 8.71
N ALA A 262 2.37 52.59 10.03
CA ALA A 262 2.31 53.80 10.87
C ALA A 262 3.65 54.54 10.97
N THR A 263 4.77 53.80 11.01
CA THR A 263 6.09 54.47 10.99
C THR A 263 6.45 55.04 9.62
N ALA A 264 5.96 54.45 8.52
CA ALA A 264 6.17 55.02 7.19
C ALA A 264 5.36 56.33 6.99
N SER A 265 4.11 56.40 7.50
CA SER A 265 3.30 57.64 7.39
C SER A 265 3.86 58.79 8.22
N THR A 266 4.45 58.53 9.39
CA THR A 266 5.10 59.57 10.22
C THR A 266 6.41 60.06 9.58
N THR A 267 7.08 59.21 8.81
CA THR A 267 8.29 59.64 8.09
C THR A 267 7.95 60.50 6.87
N ASP A 268 6.86 60.17 6.17
CA ASP A 268 6.39 60.98 5.04
C ASP A 268 5.86 62.36 5.47
N GLU A 269 5.16 62.44 6.62
CA GLU A 269 4.74 63.74 7.20
C GLU A 269 5.96 64.58 7.64
N ALA A 270 6.98 63.97 8.22
CA ALA A 270 8.22 64.64 8.61
C ALA A 270 9.02 65.15 7.40
N TRP A 271 8.99 64.48 6.29
CA TRP A 271 9.60 64.93 5.02
C TRP A 271 8.78 66.04 4.35
N ALA A 272 7.44 66.03 4.46
CA ALA A 272 6.58 67.10 3.93
C ALA A 272 6.75 68.40 4.70
N GLU A 273 6.93 68.36 6.01
CA GLU A 273 7.16 69.52 6.87
C GLU A 273 8.56 70.15 6.73
N ALA A 274 9.58 69.34 6.32
CA ALA A 274 10.93 69.80 6.03
C ALA A 274 11.12 70.40 4.64
N SER A 275 10.08 70.38 3.79
CA SER A 275 10.14 70.83 2.40
C SER A 275 9.47 72.16 2.17
N ASP A 276 9.25 72.99 3.21
CA ASP A 276 8.72 74.36 3.03
C ASP A 276 9.86 75.28 2.49
N PRO A 277 9.75 75.84 1.28
CA PRO A 277 10.81 76.60 0.68
C PRO A 277 10.80 78.07 1.24
N ALA A 278 11.71 78.30 2.17
CA ALA A 278 12.09 79.71 2.50
C ALA A 278 12.92 80.27 1.36
N GLU A 279 12.41 81.35 0.84
CA GLU A 279 12.87 82.21 -0.20
C GLU A 279 14.37 82.54 -0.21
N THR A 280 14.82 82.75 -1.45
CA THR A 280 15.83 83.73 -1.93
C THR A 280 17.31 83.37 -1.83
N GLY A 281 17.93 83.50 -2.97
CA GLY A 281 19.37 83.79 -3.09
C GLY A 281 19.96 83.29 -4.40
N ASP A 282 19.86 84.11 -5.42
CA ASP A 282 20.69 84.06 -6.63
C ASP A 282 22.16 83.82 -6.31
N THR A 283 22.80 82.84 -6.96
CA THR A 283 24.18 83.04 -7.43
C THR A 283 24.48 81.95 -8.49
N GLU A 284 24.87 82.42 -9.62
CA GLU A 284 25.33 81.72 -10.82
C GLU A 284 26.59 80.95 -10.62
N ALA A 285 26.75 80.07 -11.56
CA ALA A 285 28.00 79.55 -12.16
C ALA A 285 28.72 78.38 -11.59
N GLY A 286 28.94 77.40 -12.44
CA GLY A 286 30.01 76.45 -12.33
C GLY A 286 29.64 75.09 -12.92
N ALA A 287 29.81 74.96 -14.23
CA ALA A 287 29.90 73.67 -14.91
C ALA A 287 31.13 72.92 -14.41
N ASP A 288 30.96 71.64 -14.18
CA ASP A 288 32.00 70.73 -14.58
C ASP A 288 31.38 69.28 -14.65
N GLU A 289 31.57 68.73 -15.82
CA GLU A 289 31.40 67.35 -16.17
C GLU A 289 32.36 66.46 -15.37
N ALA A 290 31.96 65.29 -14.96
CA ALA A 290 32.68 64.04 -15.18
C ALA A 290 32.11 62.92 -14.33
N GLY A 291 31.97 61.74 -14.92
CA GLY A 291 32.10 60.47 -14.24
C GLY A 291 30.85 59.63 -14.16
N ALA A 292 30.39 59.14 -15.32
CA ALA A 292 29.69 57.88 -15.36
C ALA A 292 30.69 56.72 -15.19
N GLU A 293 30.57 55.95 -14.19
CA GLU A 293 31.10 54.57 -14.19
C GLU A 293 30.30 53.69 -13.27
N ASP A 294 29.68 52.71 -13.89
CA ASP A 294 29.54 51.28 -13.60
C ASP A 294 29.50 50.83 -12.13
N LEU A 295 28.34 50.27 -11.81
CA LEU A 295 28.28 49.12 -10.94
C LEU A 295 27.21 48.15 -11.46
N GLU A 296 27.63 47.33 -12.45
CA GLU A 296 26.98 46.07 -12.77
C GLU A 296 27.26 45.04 -11.70
N ALA A 297 26.23 44.35 -11.31
CA ALA A 297 26.04 42.93 -11.11
C ALA A 297 27.19 42.10 -10.46
N VAL A 298 26.86 41.53 -9.31
CA VAL A 298 27.35 40.21 -8.95
C VAL A 298 26.16 39.32 -8.65
N VAL A 299 25.80 38.54 -9.64
CA VAL A 299 25.03 37.29 -9.51
C VAL A 299 26.05 36.18 -9.46
N ASP A 300 26.27 35.60 -8.29
CA ASP A 300 27.03 34.36 -8.16
C ASP A 300 26.06 33.17 -8.31
N THR A 301 26.20 32.55 -9.44
CA THR A 301 25.73 31.19 -9.76
C THR A 301 26.86 30.23 -9.43
N ASP A 302 26.70 29.47 -8.36
CA ASP A 302 27.46 28.24 -8.14
C ASP A 302 26.69 27.04 -8.68
N GLU A 303 26.97 26.74 -9.92
CA GLU A 303 26.69 25.47 -10.57
C GLU A 303 28.02 25.01 -11.21
N GLN A 304 28.68 24.04 -10.60
CA GLN A 304 29.52 23.04 -11.30
C GLN A 304 30.27 22.17 -10.30
N ALA A 305 29.91 20.91 -10.22
CA ALA A 305 30.84 19.80 -10.16
C ALA A 305 30.09 18.48 -10.31
N ALA A 306 29.80 18.14 -11.52
CA ALA A 306 29.70 16.76 -11.96
C ALA A 306 30.82 16.60 -12.96
N ASP A 307 31.80 15.83 -12.60
CA ASP A 307 32.50 14.93 -13.51
C ASP A 307 33.65 14.26 -12.78
N GLU A 308 33.75 13.00 -12.88
CA GLU A 308 34.88 12.13 -13.12
C GLU A 308 34.65 10.76 -12.51
N MET A 309 34.23 9.88 -13.35
CA MET A 309 34.52 8.46 -13.25
C MET A 309 35.89 8.18 -13.83
N PRO A 310 36.73 7.41 -13.18
CA PRO A 310 37.71 6.61 -13.90
C PRO A 310 37.23 5.16 -13.98
N GLY A 311 37.11 4.69 -15.20
CA GLY A 311 37.04 3.29 -15.52
C GLY A 311 38.37 2.62 -15.17
N GLU A 312 38.25 1.38 -14.74
CA GLU A 312 39.35 0.43 -14.81
C GLU A 312 38.92 -0.87 -15.40
N THR A 313 39.56 -1.14 -16.43
CA THR A 313 39.62 -2.23 -17.38
C THR A 313 40.21 -3.47 -16.79
N SER A 314 39.76 -4.60 -17.37
CA SER A 314 40.52 -5.84 -17.68
C SER A 314 40.93 -6.68 -16.48
N GLU A 315 41.01 -7.91 -16.54
CA GLU A 315 41.53 -8.86 -17.52
C GLU A 315 41.42 -10.28 -16.94
N THR A 316 41.00 -11.20 -17.78
CA THR A 316 41.52 -12.56 -17.98
C THR A 316 41.84 -13.47 -16.79
N ALA A 317 41.29 -14.65 -16.87
CA ALA A 317 41.91 -15.98 -16.99
C ALA A 317 40.88 -16.99 -16.49
N ALA A 318 40.34 -17.88 -17.26
CA ALA A 318 40.87 -19.07 -17.88
C ALA A 318 41.52 -20.05 -16.92
N GLU A 319 41.07 -21.28 -17.10
CA GLU A 319 41.67 -22.55 -16.67
C GLU A 319 41.18 -23.09 -15.33
N ASP A 320 40.63 -24.20 -15.29
CA ASP A 320 40.90 -25.57 -15.68
C ASP A 320 40.43 -26.53 -14.56
N ALA A 321 39.92 -27.62 -15.01
CA ALA A 321 39.97 -28.97 -14.40
C ALA A 321 39.09 -29.36 -13.20
N ALA A 322 38.34 -30.34 -13.48
CA ALA A 322 37.88 -31.57 -12.86
C ALA A 322 36.38 -31.70 -12.68
#